data_94525a2b03d006c4453377a19e00e870
#
_entry.id   94525a2b03d006c4453377a19e00e870
#
_cell.length_a   1.000
_cell.length_b   1.000
_cell.length_c   1.000
_cell.angle_alpha   90.00
_cell.angle_beta   90.00
_cell.angle_gamma   90.00
#
_symmetry.space_group_name_H-M   'P 1'
#
loop_
_entity.id
_entity.type
_entity.pdbx_description
1 polymer ?
#
loop_
_entity_poly.entity_id
_entity_poly.type
_entity_poly.pdbx_seq_one_letter_code
_entity_poly.pdbx_strand_id
1 'polypeptide(L)'
;MSSSKSKTTIGFLTVLEFDSVGSIGGYLILNISARPLEFHCTSPVKANRAQEILYGNTLKPYLHGEVVSTALVSKASIKPDFVLVNDVTLATDGKLDCPRLWLQRLGETPPPASQFQSVDIERWRCCMEQGLDLDGLQVTETLSQLYETVDLDEPFQRIQSAIEEARRGARAA
;
A
#
# COMPACT_ATOMS: atom_id res chain seq x y z
N MET A 1 31.40 8.07 -17.29
CA MET A 1 30.02 7.55 -17.53
C MET A 1 29.26 7.65 -16.22
N SER A 2 28.41 8.63 -16.08
CA SER A 2 27.53 8.70 -14.91
C SER A 2 26.44 7.67 -15.08
N SER A 3 26.55 6.60 -14.32
CA SER A 3 25.45 5.67 -14.09
C SER A 3 24.28 6.50 -13.56
N SER A 4 23.27 6.71 -14.38
CA SER A 4 21.98 7.23 -13.94
C SER A 4 21.45 6.25 -12.92
N LYS A 5 21.73 6.47 -11.64
CA LYS A 5 21.00 5.80 -10.55
C LYS A 5 19.54 6.17 -10.78
N SER A 6 18.77 5.23 -11.32
CA SER A 6 17.32 5.38 -11.32
C SER A 6 16.93 5.70 -9.89
N LYS A 7 16.25 6.81 -9.70
CA LYS A 7 15.86 7.26 -8.35
C LYS A 7 14.90 6.23 -7.79
N THR A 8 15.30 5.48 -6.79
CA THR A 8 14.46 4.51 -6.09
C THR A 8 13.20 5.20 -5.57
N THR A 9 12.06 4.64 -5.90
CA THR A 9 10.75 5.13 -5.48
C THR A 9 9.96 4.02 -4.81
N ILE A 10 9.21 4.37 -3.78
CA ILE A 10 8.44 3.44 -2.97
C ILE A 10 7.01 3.92 -2.93
N GLY A 11 6.07 3.02 -3.27
CA GLY A 11 4.64 3.26 -3.12
C GLY A 11 4.14 2.84 -1.75
N PHE A 12 3.14 3.55 -1.25
CA PHE A 12 2.38 3.22 -0.04
C PHE A 12 0.91 3.24 -0.40
N LEU A 13 0.22 2.14 -0.16
CA LEU A 13 -1.18 1.98 -0.52
C LEU A 13 -1.97 1.48 0.69
N THR A 14 -3.04 2.18 1.01
CA THR A 14 -3.94 1.80 2.10
C THR A 14 -5.39 2.12 1.74
N VAL A 15 -6.32 1.46 2.41
CA VAL A 15 -7.76 1.70 2.27
C VAL A 15 -8.35 1.98 3.63
N LEU A 16 -9.07 3.09 3.75
CA LEU A 16 -9.79 3.49 4.95
C LEU A 16 -11.28 3.18 4.78
N GLU A 17 -11.88 2.61 5.80
CA GLU A 17 -13.30 2.33 5.86
C GLU A 17 -14.03 3.40 6.67
N PHE A 18 -15.12 3.91 6.12
CA PHE A 18 -15.99 4.90 6.77
C PHE A 18 -17.43 4.39 6.74
N ASP A 19 -18.06 4.29 7.89
CA ASP A 19 -19.40 3.70 8.05
C ASP A 19 -20.46 4.36 7.14
N SER A 20 -20.37 5.67 6.94
CA SER A 20 -21.38 6.45 6.21
C SER A 20 -21.18 6.42 4.68
N VAL A 21 -19.95 6.32 4.19
CA VAL A 21 -19.63 6.54 2.77
C VAL A 21 -18.95 5.37 2.07
N GLY A 22 -18.46 4.39 2.83
CA GLY A 22 -17.73 3.22 2.31
C GLY A 22 -16.22 3.37 2.40
N SER A 23 -15.50 2.75 1.47
CA SER A 23 -14.05 2.67 1.48
C SER A 23 -13.42 3.72 0.58
N ILE A 24 -12.36 4.36 1.06
CA ILE A 24 -11.54 5.30 0.29
C ILE A 24 -10.11 4.80 0.30
N GLY A 25 -9.55 4.57 -0.87
CA GLY A 25 -8.15 4.20 -0.99
C GLY A 25 -7.25 5.42 -1.19
N GLY A 26 -6.03 5.32 -0.70
CA GLY A 26 -4.98 6.30 -0.93
C GLY A 26 -3.68 5.65 -1.37
N TYR A 27 -2.98 6.29 -2.29
CA TYR A 27 -1.75 5.82 -2.87
C TYR A 27 -0.73 6.97 -2.93
N LEU A 28 0.34 6.83 -2.17
CA LEU A 28 1.40 7.82 -2.03
C LEU A 28 2.71 7.23 -2.53
N ILE A 29 3.37 7.91 -3.45
CA ILE A 29 4.69 7.53 -3.94
C ILE A 29 5.72 8.50 -3.39
N LEU A 30 6.73 7.96 -2.72
CA LEU A 30 7.85 8.69 -2.12
C LEU A 30 9.15 8.37 -2.82
N ASN A 31 10.09 9.31 -2.76
CA ASN A 31 11.50 8.99 -2.97
C ASN A 31 12.14 8.46 -1.68
N ILE A 32 13.40 8.06 -1.77
CA ILE A 32 14.14 7.48 -0.64
C ILE A 32 14.35 8.45 0.54
N SER A 33 14.20 9.75 0.31
CA SER A 33 14.25 10.79 1.34
C SER A 33 12.87 11.14 1.92
N ALA A 34 11.88 10.28 1.72
CA ALA A 34 10.51 10.44 2.17
C ALA A 34 9.77 11.67 1.61
N ARG A 35 10.22 12.20 0.48
CA ARG A 35 9.52 13.29 -0.20
C ARG A 35 8.41 12.75 -1.08
N PRO A 36 7.20 13.35 -1.01
CA PRO A 36 6.11 12.95 -1.89
C PRO A 36 6.39 13.35 -3.34
N LEU A 37 6.19 12.38 -4.23
CA LEU A 37 6.33 12.56 -5.68
C LEU A 37 4.96 12.57 -6.35
N GLU A 38 4.05 11.75 -5.87
CA GLU A 38 2.71 11.59 -6.45
C GLU A 38 1.74 11.09 -5.38
N PHE A 39 0.51 11.58 -5.39
CA PHE A 39 -0.55 11.14 -4.48
C PHE A 39 -1.88 11.04 -5.22
N HIS A 40 -2.56 9.92 -5.01
CA HIS A 40 -3.91 9.68 -5.52
C HIS A 40 -4.82 9.16 -4.42
N CYS A 41 -6.08 9.53 -4.45
CA CYS A 41 -7.13 8.88 -3.67
C CYS A 41 -8.34 8.58 -4.54
N THR A 42 -9.14 7.60 -4.12
CA THR A 42 -10.38 7.26 -4.81
C THR A 42 -11.53 8.12 -4.30
N SER A 43 -12.60 8.21 -5.09
CA SER A 43 -13.91 8.51 -4.54
C SER A 43 -14.35 7.36 -3.61
N PRO A 44 -15.30 7.59 -2.69
CA PRO A 44 -15.82 6.52 -1.85
C PRO A 44 -16.36 5.35 -2.67
N VAL A 45 -15.99 4.14 -2.31
CA VAL A 45 -16.46 2.90 -2.91
C VAL A 45 -17.29 2.15 -1.88
N LYS A 46 -18.56 1.88 -2.22
CA LYS A 46 -19.47 1.16 -1.35
C LYS A 46 -20.15 0.04 -2.12
N ALA A 47 -20.12 -1.17 -1.51
CA ALA A 47 -20.87 -2.29 -2.06
C ALA A 47 -22.38 -2.06 -1.92
N ASN A 48 -23.15 -2.50 -2.91
CA ASN A 48 -24.58 -2.60 -2.78
C ASN A 48 -24.98 -3.90 -2.05
N ARG A 49 -26.24 -4.01 -1.65
CA ARG A 49 -26.71 -5.17 -0.89
C ARG A 49 -26.53 -6.50 -1.62
N ALA A 50 -26.74 -6.52 -2.94
CA ALA A 50 -26.55 -7.72 -3.74
C ALA A 50 -25.06 -8.17 -3.73
N GLN A 51 -24.13 -7.23 -3.85
CA GLN A 51 -22.69 -7.52 -3.75
C GLN A 51 -22.33 -8.06 -2.36
N GLU A 52 -22.84 -7.46 -1.29
CA GLU A 52 -22.61 -7.95 0.08
C GLU A 52 -23.04 -9.40 0.24
N ILE A 53 -24.20 -9.75 -0.29
CA ILE A 53 -24.75 -11.12 -0.21
C ILE A 53 -23.93 -12.10 -1.08
N LEU A 54 -23.64 -11.73 -2.32
CA LEU A 54 -23.02 -12.62 -3.29
C LEU A 54 -21.53 -12.86 -3.01
N TYR A 55 -20.81 -11.82 -2.60
CA TYR A 55 -19.38 -11.94 -2.30
C TYR A 55 -19.11 -12.49 -0.88
N GLY A 56 -19.99 -12.22 0.09
CA GLY A 56 -19.77 -12.65 1.47
C GLY A 56 -18.39 -12.24 1.99
N ASN A 57 -17.63 -13.21 2.49
CA ASN A 57 -16.29 -12.95 3.03
C ASN A 57 -15.24 -12.56 1.97
N THR A 58 -15.54 -12.72 0.69
CA THR A 58 -14.64 -12.32 -0.40
C THR A 58 -14.84 -10.87 -0.83
N LEU A 59 -15.79 -10.16 -0.23
CA LEU A 59 -16.12 -8.78 -0.61
C LEU A 59 -14.97 -7.82 -0.32
N LYS A 60 -14.40 -7.87 0.86
CA LYS A 60 -13.30 -6.97 1.24
C LYS A 60 -12.05 -7.18 0.37
N PRO A 61 -11.54 -8.39 0.16
CA PRO A 61 -10.46 -8.64 -0.79
C PRO A 61 -10.77 -8.11 -2.21
N TYR A 62 -11.99 -8.31 -2.68
CA TYR A 62 -12.42 -7.81 -3.99
C TYR A 62 -12.43 -6.28 -4.05
N LEU A 63 -13.12 -5.61 -3.13
CA LEU A 63 -13.23 -4.14 -3.15
C LEU A 63 -11.87 -3.46 -2.92
N HIS A 64 -11.12 -3.90 -1.92
CA HIS A 64 -9.85 -3.28 -1.55
C HIS A 64 -8.70 -3.75 -2.44
N GLY A 65 -8.55 -5.06 -2.62
CA GLY A 65 -7.44 -5.65 -3.34
C GLY A 65 -7.53 -5.47 -4.86
N GLU A 66 -8.72 -5.59 -5.43
CA GLU A 66 -8.90 -5.47 -6.89
C GLU A 66 -9.42 -4.10 -7.31
N VAL A 67 -10.60 -3.68 -6.85
CA VAL A 67 -11.25 -2.46 -7.36
C VAL A 67 -10.47 -1.20 -6.98
N VAL A 68 -10.25 -0.98 -5.69
CA VAL A 68 -9.60 0.24 -5.19
C VAL A 68 -8.12 0.29 -5.59
N SER A 69 -7.40 -0.80 -5.39
CA SER A 69 -5.97 -0.86 -5.72
C SER A 69 -5.70 -0.66 -7.20
N THR A 70 -6.48 -1.31 -8.08
CA THR A 70 -6.34 -1.14 -9.54
C THR A 70 -6.64 0.28 -9.98
N ALA A 71 -7.70 0.89 -9.43
CA ALA A 71 -8.06 2.27 -9.74
C ALA A 71 -6.96 3.26 -9.36
N LEU A 72 -6.31 3.06 -8.21
CA LEU A 72 -5.22 3.92 -7.75
C LEU A 72 -3.95 3.77 -8.57
N VAL A 73 -3.52 2.53 -8.78
CA VAL A 73 -2.27 2.26 -9.51
C VAL A 73 -2.38 2.65 -10.98
N SER A 74 -3.55 2.49 -11.60
CA SER A 74 -3.77 2.90 -12.99
C SER A 74 -3.73 4.42 -13.22
N LYS A 75 -3.99 5.22 -12.19
CA LYS A 75 -3.90 6.69 -12.25
C LYS A 75 -2.47 7.20 -12.09
N ALA A 76 -1.60 6.43 -11.48
CA ALA A 76 -0.25 6.87 -11.18
C ALA A 76 0.60 6.95 -12.45
N SER A 77 1.36 8.05 -12.58
CA SER A 77 2.33 8.25 -13.67
C SER A 77 3.67 7.60 -13.36
N ILE A 78 4.01 7.53 -12.07
CA ILE A 78 5.24 6.92 -11.57
C ILE A 78 4.97 5.46 -11.23
N LYS A 79 5.82 4.56 -11.73
CA LYS A 79 5.84 3.16 -11.33
C LYS A 79 6.93 2.99 -10.27
N PRO A 80 6.59 2.78 -8.99
CA PRO A 80 7.59 2.57 -7.95
C PRO A 80 8.25 1.19 -8.09
N ASP A 81 9.41 1.03 -7.46
CA ASP A 81 10.12 -0.25 -7.44
C ASP A 81 9.32 -1.34 -6.72
N PHE A 82 8.61 -0.95 -5.65
CA PHE A 82 7.64 -1.79 -4.95
C PHE A 82 6.65 -0.93 -4.16
N VAL A 83 5.57 -1.56 -3.72
CA VAL A 83 4.49 -0.90 -2.95
C VAL A 83 4.36 -1.57 -1.59
N LEU A 84 4.41 -0.78 -0.53
CA LEU A 84 4.06 -1.24 0.83
C LEU A 84 2.56 -1.09 1.06
N VAL A 85 1.98 -2.11 1.66
CA VAL A 85 0.59 -2.13 2.12
C VAL A 85 0.53 -2.50 3.60
N ASN A 86 -0.44 -1.99 4.31
CA ASN A 86 -0.61 -2.23 5.75
C ASN A 86 -1.72 -3.23 6.07
N ASP A 87 -2.34 -3.83 5.08
CA ASP A 87 -3.36 -4.85 5.22
C ASP A 87 -3.06 -6.00 4.25
N VAL A 88 -3.13 -7.23 4.74
CA VAL A 88 -2.87 -8.43 3.96
C VAL A 88 -3.80 -8.58 2.74
N THR A 89 -5.02 -8.07 2.83
CA THR A 89 -5.97 -8.09 1.70
C THR A 89 -5.52 -7.26 0.50
N LEU A 90 -4.59 -6.32 0.73
CA LEU A 90 -3.97 -5.52 -0.32
C LEU A 90 -2.69 -6.15 -0.87
N ALA A 91 -2.10 -7.08 -0.15
CA ALA A 91 -0.85 -7.76 -0.53
C ALA A 91 -1.10 -8.93 -1.48
N THR A 92 -2.19 -9.63 -1.28
CA THR A 92 -2.62 -10.77 -2.09
C THR A 92 -3.69 -10.30 -3.07
N ASP A 93 -3.77 -10.94 -4.20
CA ASP A 93 -4.78 -10.68 -5.24
C ASP A 93 -4.71 -9.31 -5.93
N GLY A 94 -4.23 -9.33 -7.09
CA GLY A 94 -4.31 -8.23 -8.04
C GLY A 94 -3.14 -8.27 -9.01
N LYS A 95 -3.47 -8.25 -10.25
CA LYS A 95 -2.54 -8.15 -11.37
C LYS A 95 -1.99 -6.72 -11.45
N LEU A 96 -1.25 -6.31 -10.43
CA LEU A 96 -0.53 -5.04 -10.49
C LEU A 96 0.87 -5.29 -11.06
N ASP A 97 1.32 -4.40 -11.91
CA ASP A 97 2.64 -4.45 -12.53
C ASP A 97 3.80 -4.23 -11.55
N CYS A 98 3.49 -3.99 -10.28
CA CYS A 98 4.43 -3.61 -9.23
C CYS A 98 4.31 -4.59 -8.07
N PRO A 99 5.42 -5.13 -7.52
CA PRO A 99 5.38 -5.99 -6.34
C PRO A 99 4.76 -5.28 -5.16
N ARG A 100 3.89 -5.98 -4.43
CA ARG A 100 3.30 -5.49 -3.18
C ARG A 100 3.88 -6.24 -2.01
N LEU A 101 4.24 -5.52 -0.96
CA LEU A 101 4.85 -6.04 0.24
C LEU A 101 3.98 -5.65 1.43
N TRP A 102 3.62 -6.63 2.24
CA TRP A 102 2.82 -6.38 3.44
C TRP A 102 3.71 -6.02 4.61
N LEU A 103 3.49 -4.83 5.17
CA LEU A 103 4.17 -4.34 6.35
C LEU A 103 3.41 -4.75 7.61
N GLN A 104 4.10 -5.46 8.51
CA GLN A 104 3.58 -5.97 9.76
C GLN A 104 4.53 -5.57 10.91
N ARG A 105 4.00 -5.33 12.11
CA ARG A 105 4.86 -5.12 13.28
C ARG A 105 5.47 -6.44 13.73
N LEU A 106 6.73 -6.41 14.17
CA LEU A 106 7.31 -7.52 14.91
C LEU A 106 6.52 -7.75 16.20
N GLY A 107 6.23 -9.01 16.51
CA GLY A 107 5.37 -9.39 17.63
C GLY A 107 3.95 -9.77 17.23
N GLU A 108 3.48 -9.35 16.05
CA GLU A 108 2.26 -9.88 15.47
C GLU A 108 2.48 -11.30 14.95
N THR A 109 1.39 -12.08 14.80
CA THR A 109 1.46 -13.43 14.26
C THR A 109 2.07 -13.42 12.86
N PRO A 110 3.19 -14.12 12.62
CA PRO A 110 3.81 -14.14 11.30
C PRO A 110 2.92 -14.85 10.29
N PRO A 111 2.96 -14.43 9.01
CA PRO A 111 2.24 -15.13 7.96
C PRO A 111 2.81 -16.53 7.71
N PRO A 112 2.04 -17.42 7.06
CA PRO A 112 2.54 -18.75 6.72
C PRO A 112 3.81 -18.68 5.85
N ALA A 113 4.88 -19.33 6.29
CA ALA A 113 6.15 -19.39 5.55
C ALA A 113 6.04 -20.06 4.18
N SER A 114 4.98 -20.85 3.96
CA SER A 114 4.67 -21.45 2.66
C SER A 114 4.17 -20.43 1.62
N GLN A 115 3.63 -19.31 2.07
CA GLN A 115 3.07 -18.28 1.19
C GLN A 115 3.94 -17.02 1.12
N PHE A 116 4.62 -16.70 2.22
CA PHE A 116 5.40 -15.47 2.35
C PHE A 116 6.84 -15.76 2.78
N GLN A 117 7.75 -15.02 2.20
CA GLN A 117 9.07 -14.80 2.77
C GLN A 117 9.09 -13.40 3.40
N SER A 118 9.94 -13.16 4.38
CA SER A 118 9.97 -11.88 5.06
C SER A 118 11.38 -11.40 5.35
N VAL A 119 11.53 -10.09 5.43
CA VAL A 119 12.72 -9.40 5.93
C VAL A 119 12.33 -8.50 7.10
N ASP A 120 13.17 -8.42 8.11
CA ASP A 120 12.93 -7.59 9.27
C ASP A 120 13.73 -6.29 9.15
N ILE A 121 13.08 -5.17 9.37
CA ILE A 121 13.65 -3.82 9.39
C ILE A 121 13.23 -3.19 10.72
N GLU A 122 14.16 -3.07 11.66
CA GLU A 122 13.90 -2.51 12.99
C GLU A 122 12.71 -3.21 13.67
N ARG A 123 11.63 -2.51 13.95
CA ARG A 123 10.42 -3.05 14.56
C ARG A 123 9.39 -3.59 13.56
N TRP A 124 9.72 -3.64 12.30
CA TRP A 124 8.84 -4.02 11.22
C TRP A 124 9.25 -5.32 10.55
N ARG A 125 8.27 -6.07 10.12
CA ARG A 125 8.42 -7.22 9.22
C ARG A 125 7.80 -6.86 7.89
N CYS A 126 8.59 -6.99 6.83
CA CYS A 126 8.12 -6.80 5.46
C CYS A 126 7.93 -8.17 4.82
N CYS A 127 6.68 -8.51 4.52
CA CYS A 127 6.30 -9.83 4.00
C CYS A 127 6.12 -9.75 2.49
N MET A 128 6.82 -10.63 1.78
CA MET A 128 6.79 -10.77 0.33
C MET A 128 6.15 -12.10 -0.02
N GLU A 129 5.21 -12.09 -0.95
CA GLU A 129 4.63 -13.33 -1.47
C GLU A 129 5.73 -14.19 -2.12
N GLN A 130 5.67 -15.51 -1.89
CA GLN A 130 6.62 -16.44 -2.50
C GLN A 130 6.53 -16.38 -4.02
N GLY A 131 7.69 -16.40 -4.69
CA GLY A 131 7.76 -16.37 -6.16
C GLY A 131 7.79 -14.98 -6.77
N LEU A 132 7.74 -13.90 -5.98
CA LEU A 132 8.01 -12.56 -6.50
C LEU A 132 9.47 -12.43 -6.93
N ASP A 133 9.67 -11.87 -8.13
CA ASP A 133 11.01 -11.52 -8.62
C ASP A 133 11.46 -10.19 -7.98
N LEU A 134 11.81 -10.27 -6.71
CA LEU A 134 12.24 -9.13 -5.92
C LEU A 134 13.35 -9.57 -4.97
N ASP A 135 14.49 -8.86 -5.00
CA ASP A 135 15.62 -9.14 -4.13
C ASP A 135 15.35 -8.62 -2.71
N GLY A 136 15.27 -9.54 -1.75
CA GLY A 136 15.08 -9.21 -0.33
C GLY A 136 16.19 -8.33 0.25
N LEU A 137 17.42 -8.44 -0.25
CA LEU A 137 18.52 -7.56 0.17
C LEU A 137 18.28 -6.12 -0.28
N GLN A 138 17.87 -5.93 -1.53
CA GLN A 138 17.52 -4.60 -2.06
C GLN A 138 16.37 -3.97 -1.29
N VAL A 139 15.32 -4.75 -0.96
CA VAL A 139 14.20 -4.29 -0.13
C VAL A 139 14.70 -3.85 1.25
N THR A 140 15.53 -4.66 1.89
CA THR A 140 16.09 -4.35 3.21
C THR A 140 16.90 -3.05 3.19
N GLU A 141 17.80 -2.90 2.23
CA GLU A 141 18.63 -1.69 2.08
C GLU A 141 17.76 -0.44 1.84
N THR A 142 16.80 -0.54 0.94
CA THR A 142 15.90 0.58 0.60
C THR A 142 15.04 1.00 1.80
N LEU A 143 14.43 0.05 2.49
CA LEU A 143 13.57 0.36 3.63
C LEU A 143 14.37 0.81 4.86
N SER A 144 15.57 0.28 5.06
CA SER A 144 16.46 0.75 6.12
C SER A 144 16.88 2.21 5.90
N GLN A 145 17.20 2.57 4.67
CA GLN A 145 17.51 3.95 4.31
C GLN A 145 16.31 4.88 4.49
N LEU A 146 15.11 4.46 4.09
CA LEU A 146 13.89 5.24 4.33
C LEU A 146 13.62 5.41 5.82
N TYR A 147 13.84 4.36 6.61
CA TYR A 147 13.63 4.38 8.07
C TYR A 147 14.54 5.38 8.78
N GLU A 148 15.70 5.70 8.25
CA GLU A 148 16.56 6.77 8.80
C GLU A 148 15.88 8.15 8.78
N THR A 149 14.90 8.34 7.91
CA THR A 149 14.19 9.62 7.77
C THR A 149 12.81 9.58 8.43
N VAL A 150 12.05 8.51 8.23
CA VAL A 150 10.69 8.34 8.76
C VAL A 150 10.46 6.89 9.19
N ASP A 151 9.58 6.70 10.15
CA ASP A 151 9.08 5.35 10.48
C ASP A 151 8.26 4.79 9.30
N LEU A 152 8.28 3.49 9.08
CA LEU A 152 7.64 2.88 7.91
C LEU A 152 6.10 2.96 7.92
N ASP A 153 5.46 3.23 9.06
CA ASP A 153 4.02 3.47 9.11
C ASP A 153 3.63 4.95 8.93
N GLU A 154 4.60 5.87 9.03
CA GLU A 154 4.32 7.30 8.93
C GLU A 154 3.74 7.70 7.56
N PRO A 155 4.17 7.17 6.42
CA PRO A 155 3.53 7.46 5.14
C PRO A 155 2.05 7.05 5.07
N PHE A 156 1.65 5.99 5.74
CA PHE A 156 0.22 5.63 5.84
C PHE A 156 -0.57 6.65 6.65
N GLN A 157 0.03 7.25 7.67
CA GLN A 157 -0.60 8.33 8.45
C GLN A 157 -0.77 9.59 7.59
N ARG A 158 0.20 9.91 6.70
CA ARG A 158 0.05 10.99 5.72
C ARG A 158 -1.13 10.77 4.79
N ILE A 159 -1.29 9.55 4.28
CA ILE A 159 -2.43 9.17 3.42
C ILE A 159 -3.74 9.36 4.18
N GLN A 160 -3.82 8.87 5.40
CA GLN A 160 -5.01 9.02 6.24
C GLN A 160 -5.37 10.49 6.44
N SER A 161 -4.40 11.30 6.85
CA SER A 161 -4.61 12.74 7.06
C SER A 161 -5.03 13.46 5.77
N ALA A 162 -4.44 13.12 4.64
CA ALA A 162 -4.80 13.69 3.35
C ALA A 162 -6.23 13.34 2.93
N ILE A 163 -6.66 12.09 3.12
CA ILE A 163 -8.03 11.66 2.85
C ILE A 163 -9.02 12.35 3.78
N GLU A 164 -8.72 12.44 5.06
CA GLU A 164 -9.56 13.14 6.03
C GLU A 164 -9.72 14.62 5.70
N GLU A 165 -8.65 15.30 5.30
CA GLU A 165 -8.69 16.69 4.87
C GLU A 165 -9.52 16.88 3.58
N ALA A 166 -9.34 16.02 2.59
CA ALA A 166 -10.15 16.04 1.36
C ALA A 166 -11.65 15.84 1.66
N ARG A 167 -12.00 14.98 2.61
CA ARG A 167 -13.38 14.77 3.05
C ARG A 167 -13.94 16.00 3.76
N ARG A 168 -13.18 16.70 4.57
CA ARG A 168 -13.62 17.95 5.21
C ARG A 168 -13.88 19.02 4.16
N GLY A 169 -13.00 19.18 3.19
CA GLY A 169 -13.18 20.11 2.07
C GLY A 169 -14.45 19.81 1.26
N ALA A 170 -14.73 18.55 0.98
CA ALA A 170 -15.95 18.14 0.27
C ALA A 170 -17.24 18.40 1.06
N ARG A 171 -17.20 18.34 2.39
CA ARG A 171 -18.35 18.65 3.26
C ARG A 171 -18.61 20.14 3.41
N ALA A 172 -17.59 20.98 3.26
CA ALA A 172 -17.69 22.42 3.38
C ALA A 172 -18.15 23.12 2.08
N ALA A 173 -18.13 22.40 0.97
CA ALA A 173 -18.55 22.91 -0.36
C ALA A 173 -20.06 22.82 -0.59
#